data_310161de08e47c86950e1745f3dbbb30
#
_entry.id   310161de08e47c86950e1745f3dbbb30
#
_cell.length_a   1.000
_cell.length_b   1.000
_cell.length_c   1.000
_cell.angle_alpha   90.00
_cell.angle_beta   90.00
_cell.angle_gamma   90.00
#
_symmetry.space_group_name_H-M   'P 1'
#
loop_
_entity.id
_entity.type
_entity.pdbx_description
1 polymer ?
#
loop_
_entity_poly.entity_id
_entity_poly.type
_entity_poly.pdbx_seq_one_letter_code
_entity_poly.pdbx_strand_id
1 'polypeptide(L)'
;MSELTKRAIQESFKKLLSNQPLDKITVKNITDDCGVNRNTFYYHYSDIYQLLEEIFLTEAQKSVEKMEVGQSWEEGLKTGLCFVKENKKLIYHVYSSLHRETIERYLYSVSLDFAGKFIDNVSKTLKLSVSDDDKKFIASFYK
;
A
#
# COMPACT_ATOMS: atom_id res chain seq x y z
N MET A 1 -17.72 -16.22 -5.66
CA MET A 1 -18.08 -15.64 -4.37
C MET A 1 -17.70 -14.19 -4.32
N SER A 2 -18.54 -13.37 -3.75
CA SER A 2 -18.64 -11.99 -4.14
C SER A 2 -17.53 -11.12 -3.53
N GLU A 3 -17.12 -10.11 -4.28
CA GLU A 3 -16.33 -8.97 -3.86
C GLU A 3 -16.86 -8.34 -2.55
N LEU A 4 -18.17 -8.43 -2.32
CA LEU A 4 -18.83 -8.00 -1.09
C LEU A 4 -18.33 -8.74 0.15
N THR A 5 -18.13 -10.06 0.05
CA THR A 5 -17.62 -10.87 1.17
C THR A 5 -16.19 -10.50 1.50
N LYS A 6 -15.35 -10.33 0.49
CA LYS A 6 -13.96 -9.91 0.64
C LYS A 6 -13.87 -8.54 1.32
N ARG A 7 -14.70 -7.61 0.88
CA ARG A 7 -14.80 -6.27 1.46
C ARG A 7 -15.26 -6.32 2.92
N ALA A 8 -16.26 -7.14 3.25
CA ALA A 8 -16.72 -7.30 4.63
C ALA A 8 -15.61 -7.81 5.56
N ILE A 9 -14.81 -8.78 5.10
CA ILE A 9 -13.63 -9.29 5.84
C ILE A 9 -12.60 -8.16 6.07
N GLN A 10 -12.30 -7.37 5.03
CA GLN A 10 -11.34 -6.26 5.13
C GLN A 10 -11.82 -5.16 6.08
N GLU A 11 -13.08 -4.77 6.02
CA GLU A 11 -13.67 -3.75 6.90
C GLU A 11 -13.69 -4.22 8.37
N SER A 12 -14.07 -5.47 8.62
CA SER A 12 -14.02 -6.06 9.95
C SER A 12 -12.59 -6.06 10.50
N PHE A 13 -11.61 -6.47 9.71
CA PHE A 13 -10.22 -6.47 10.13
C PHE A 13 -9.70 -5.07 10.44
N LYS A 14 -9.97 -4.07 9.59
CA LYS A 14 -9.61 -2.66 9.84
C LYS A 14 -10.20 -2.14 11.14
N LYS A 15 -11.47 -2.44 11.40
CA LYS A 15 -12.17 -2.09 12.65
C LYS A 15 -11.49 -2.72 13.87
N LEU A 16 -11.17 -4.02 13.82
CA LEU A 16 -10.48 -4.71 14.90
C LEU A 16 -9.07 -4.15 15.13
N LEU A 17 -8.32 -3.89 14.06
CA LEU A 17 -6.97 -3.33 14.11
C LEU A 17 -6.93 -1.90 14.70
N SER A 18 -8.02 -1.17 14.59
CA SER A 18 -8.15 0.16 15.23
C SER A 18 -8.31 0.07 16.74
N ASN A 19 -8.82 -1.05 17.25
CA ASN A 19 -9.19 -1.23 18.64
C ASN A 19 -8.22 -2.08 19.45
N GLN A 20 -7.45 -2.95 18.79
CA GLN A 20 -6.53 -3.86 19.48
C GLN A 20 -5.29 -4.15 18.62
N PRO A 21 -4.17 -4.58 19.24
CA PRO A 21 -2.96 -4.96 18.52
C PRO A 21 -3.18 -6.16 17.60
N LEU A 22 -2.38 -6.25 16.52
CA LEU A 22 -2.47 -7.31 15.51
C LEU A 22 -2.34 -8.73 16.11
N ASP A 23 -1.47 -8.91 17.09
CA ASP A 23 -1.22 -10.19 17.76
C ASP A 23 -2.43 -10.70 18.57
N LYS A 24 -3.40 -9.86 18.85
CA LYS A 24 -4.67 -10.21 19.52
C LYS A 24 -5.81 -10.49 18.54
N ILE A 25 -5.61 -10.23 17.24
CA ILE A 25 -6.62 -10.46 16.21
C ILE A 25 -6.48 -11.89 15.68
N THR A 26 -7.57 -12.62 15.66
CA THR A 26 -7.63 -13.98 15.11
C THR A 26 -8.61 -14.05 13.95
N VAL A 27 -8.48 -15.06 13.09
CA VAL A 27 -9.47 -15.33 12.03
C VAL A 27 -10.88 -15.45 12.61
N LYS A 28 -10.98 -16.03 13.80
CA LYS A 28 -12.27 -16.15 14.49
C LYS A 28 -12.88 -14.78 14.81
N ASN A 29 -12.09 -13.86 15.34
CA ASN A 29 -12.58 -12.51 15.64
C ASN A 29 -13.12 -11.81 14.40
N ILE A 30 -12.40 -11.93 13.27
CA ILE A 30 -12.78 -11.30 11.99
C ILE A 30 -14.07 -11.93 11.48
N THR A 31 -14.14 -13.27 11.44
CA THR A 31 -15.30 -13.99 10.89
C THR A 31 -16.56 -13.83 11.74
N ASP A 32 -16.42 -13.78 13.05
CA ASP A 32 -17.53 -13.53 13.98
C ASP A 32 -18.06 -12.08 13.81
N ASP A 33 -17.18 -11.09 13.64
CA ASP A 33 -17.57 -9.69 13.47
C ASP A 33 -18.27 -9.42 12.14
N CYS A 34 -17.84 -10.04 11.04
CA CYS A 34 -18.46 -9.85 9.72
C CYS A 34 -19.50 -10.91 9.32
N GLY A 35 -19.79 -11.87 10.20
CA GLY A 35 -20.85 -12.87 9.98
C GLY A 35 -20.54 -13.90 8.89
N VAL A 36 -19.26 -14.16 8.59
CA VAL A 36 -18.85 -15.21 7.64
C VAL A 36 -18.27 -16.42 8.39
N ASN A 37 -18.21 -17.57 7.74
CA ASN A 37 -17.54 -18.73 8.33
C ASN A 37 -16.03 -18.73 8.03
N ARG A 38 -15.25 -19.52 8.78
CA ARG A 38 -13.80 -19.62 8.61
C ARG A 38 -13.39 -20.14 7.23
N ASN A 39 -14.15 -21.06 6.64
CA ASN A 39 -13.85 -21.58 5.30
C ASN A 39 -13.94 -20.46 4.25
N THR A 40 -14.90 -19.55 4.41
CA THR A 40 -15.04 -18.37 3.56
C THR A 40 -13.83 -17.43 3.69
N PHE A 41 -13.30 -17.25 4.90
CA PHE A 41 -12.05 -16.51 5.10
C PHE A 41 -10.89 -17.18 4.36
N TYR A 42 -10.67 -18.48 4.57
CA TYR A 42 -9.57 -19.22 3.97
C TYR A 42 -9.71 -19.43 2.46
N TYR A 43 -10.89 -19.23 1.90
CA TYR A 43 -11.06 -19.13 0.45
C TYR A 43 -10.40 -17.89 -0.13
N HIS A 44 -10.39 -16.77 0.61
CA HIS A 44 -9.84 -15.50 0.15
C HIS A 44 -8.40 -15.26 0.60
N TYR A 45 -8.04 -15.72 1.78
CA TYR A 45 -6.75 -15.41 2.42
C TYR A 45 -6.19 -16.65 3.11
N SER A 46 -4.90 -16.91 2.93
CA SER A 46 -4.21 -18.00 3.63
C SER A 46 -4.11 -17.74 5.14
N ASP A 47 -3.95 -16.47 5.51
CA ASP A 47 -3.82 -16.04 6.90
C ASP A 47 -4.13 -14.53 7.04
N ILE A 48 -4.02 -14.03 8.28
CA ILE A 48 -4.26 -12.61 8.61
C ILE A 48 -3.20 -11.69 7.98
N TYR A 49 -1.99 -12.17 7.80
CA TYR A 49 -0.90 -11.36 7.25
C TYR A 49 -1.10 -11.10 5.77
N GLN A 50 -1.59 -12.08 5.00
CA GLN A 50 -1.97 -11.87 3.60
C GLN A 50 -3.12 -10.85 3.48
N LEU A 51 -4.10 -10.91 4.38
CA LEU A 51 -5.16 -9.90 4.45
C LEU A 51 -4.60 -8.50 4.76
N LEU A 52 -3.70 -8.40 5.74
CA LEU A 52 -3.02 -7.14 6.10
C LEU A 52 -2.24 -6.56 4.93
N GLU A 53 -1.47 -7.41 4.24
CA GLU A 53 -0.69 -7.03 3.06
C GLU A 53 -1.59 -6.48 1.95
N GLU A 54 -2.67 -7.17 1.61
CA GLU A 54 -3.58 -6.71 0.55
C GLU A 54 -4.24 -5.37 0.90
N ILE A 55 -4.66 -5.20 2.15
CA ILE A 55 -5.23 -3.91 2.61
C ILE A 55 -4.21 -2.80 2.46
N PHE A 56 -2.97 -3.03 2.91
CA PHE A 56 -1.90 -2.05 2.79
C PHE A 56 -1.64 -1.67 1.33
N LEU A 57 -1.48 -2.66 0.45
CA LEU A 57 -1.23 -2.44 -0.98
C LEU A 57 -2.38 -1.64 -1.63
N THR A 58 -3.61 -1.97 -1.28
CA THR A 58 -4.79 -1.27 -1.80
C THR A 58 -4.83 0.19 -1.35
N GLU A 59 -4.55 0.48 -0.09
CA GLU A 59 -4.54 1.85 0.42
C GLU A 59 -3.36 2.67 -0.15
N ALA A 60 -2.19 2.04 -0.29
CA ALA A 60 -1.03 2.67 -0.91
C ALA A 60 -1.29 2.99 -2.39
N GLN A 61 -1.88 2.08 -3.14
CA GLN A 61 -2.23 2.29 -4.55
C GLN A 61 -3.23 3.43 -4.71
N LYS A 62 -4.29 3.50 -3.89
CA LYS A 62 -5.24 4.63 -3.90
C LYS A 62 -4.55 5.97 -3.66
N SER A 63 -3.51 6.00 -2.83
CA SER A 63 -2.75 7.23 -2.58
C SER A 63 -1.90 7.62 -3.78
N VAL A 64 -1.30 6.63 -4.46
CA VAL A 64 -0.54 6.87 -5.71
C VAL A 64 -1.46 7.34 -6.84
N GLU A 65 -2.66 6.78 -6.97
CA GLU A 65 -3.65 7.18 -7.98
C GLU A 65 -4.15 8.61 -7.79
N LYS A 66 -4.12 9.12 -6.56
CA LYS A 66 -4.44 10.53 -6.26
C LYS A 66 -3.34 11.51 -6.67
N MET A 67 -2.13 11.01 -6.97
CA MET A 67 -1.05 11.84 -7.47
C MET A 67 -1.33 12.19 -8.94
N GLU A 68 -1.66 13.44 -9.21
CA GLU A 68 -1.93 13.91 -10.57
C GLU A 68 -0.65 13.96 -11.41
N VAL A 69 -0.79 13.66 -12.70
CA VAL A 69 0.29 13.84 -13.67
C VAL A 69 0.61 15.33 -13.78
N GLY A 70 1.84 15.71 -13.39
CA GLY A 70 2.28 17.10 -13.39
C GLY A 70 2.37 17.76 -12.01
N GLN A 71 2.06 17.05 -10.93
CA GLN A 71 2.32 17.54 -9.58
C GLN A 71 3.81 17.85 -9.36
N SER A 72 4.07 18.88 -8.55
CA SER A 72 5.43 19.15 -8.09
C SER A 72 5.93 18.03 -7.15
N TRP A 73 7.25 17.91 -7.02
CA TRP A 73 7.87 16.99 -6.06
C TRP A 73 7.34 17.21 -4.63
N GLU A 74 7.15 18.45 -4.24
CA GLU A 74 6.65 18.82 -2.91
C GLU A 74 5.22 18.33 -2.68
N GLU A 75 4.35 18.42 -3.69
CA GLU A 75 2.97 17.92 -3.62
C GLU A 75 2.94 16.38 -3.52
N GLY A 76 3.76 15.68 -4.29
CA GLY A 76 3.91 14.23 -4.22
C GLY A 76 4.41 13.78 -2.84
N LEU A 77 5.43 14.46 -2.30
CA LEU A 77 5.94 14.19 -0.95
C LEU A 77 4.87 14.43 0.11
N LYS A 78 4.12 15.53 0.00
CA LYS A 78 3.01 15.83 0.91
C LYS A 78 1.95 14.73 0.90
N THR A 79 1.57 14.23 -0.28
CA THR A 79 0.60 13.12 -0.42
C THR A 79 1.13 11.86 0.26
N GLY A 80 2.39 11.52 0.08
CA GLY A 80 3.04 10.38 0.75
C GLY A 80 3.06 10.53 2.28
N LEU A 81 3.40 11.72 2.79
CA LEU A 81 3.40 12.00 4.23
C LEU A 81 1.98 11.95 4.83
N CYS A 82 0.97 12.43 4.11
CA CYS A 82 -0.42 12.31 4.52
C CYS A 82 -0.84 10.84 4.60
N PHE A 83 -0.49 10.03 3.60
CA PHE A 83 -0.75 8.58 3.63
C PHE A 83 -0.13 7.91 4.87
N VAL A 84 1.14 8.18 5.16
CA VAL A 84 1.82 7.63 6.35
C VAL A 84 1.13 8.06 7.65
N LYS A 85 0.73 9.33 7.74
CA LYS A 85 0.03 9.88 8.91
C LYS A 85 -1.34 9.22 9.14
N GLU A 86 -2.12 9.09 8.06
CA GLU A 86 -3.47 8.51 8.10
C GLU A 86 -3.44 7.00 8.39
N ASN A 87 -2.42 6.30 7.90
CA ASN A 87 -2.29 4.84 8.00
C ASN A 87 -1.22 4.39 9.02
N LYS A 88 -0.83 5.25 9.96
CA LYS A 88 0.28 5.01 10.89
C LYS A 88 0.22 3.66 11.61
N LYS A 89 -0.96 3.26 12.13
CA LYS A 89 -1.13 1.98 12.82
C LYS A 89 -0.95 0.80 11.87
N LEU A 90 -1.56 0.87 10.70
CA LEU A 90 -1.44 -0.16 9.65
C LEU A 90 0.03 -0.34 9.25
N ILE A 91 0.73 0.75 8.94
CA ILE A 91 2.14 0.74 8.54
C ILE A 91 3.02 0.15 9.66
N TYR A 92 2.79 0.55 10.91
CA TYR A 92 3.54 0.03 12.06
C TYR A 92 3.37 -1.49 12.20
N HIS A 93 2.14 -2.00 12.12
CA HIS A 93 1.88 -3.44 12.22
C HIS A 93 2.48 -4.23 11.06
N VAL A 94 2.38 -3.70 9.86
CA VAL A 94 2.98 -4.28 8.67
C VAL A 94 4.51 -4.31 8.77
N TYR A 95 5.12 -3.21 9.17
CA TYR A 95 6.57 -3.12 9.34
C TYR A 95 7.10 -4.09 10.40
N SER A 96 6.31 -4.35 11.45
CA SER A 96 6.64 -5.29 12.52
C SER A 96 6.27 -6.74 12.19
N SER A 97 5.68 -7.01 11.02
CA SER A 97 5.24 -8.34 10.60
C SER A 97 6.35 -9.13 9.89
N LEU A 98 6.14 -10.44 9.75
CA LEU A 98 7.02 -11.32 8.96
C LEU A 98 7.01 -11.00 7.45
N HIS A 99 6.05 -10.22 6.98
CA HIS A 99 5.89 -9.85 5.56
C HIS A 99 6.54 -8.49 5.21
N ARG A 100 7.38 -7.96 6.07
CA ARG A 100 8.07 -6.69 5.89
C ARG A 100 8.76 -6.55 4.52
N GLU A 101 9.46 -7.59 4.09
CA GLU A 101 10.19 -7.57 2.80
C GLU A 101 9.27 -7.35 1.59
N THR A 102 8.06 -7.92 1.59
CA THR A 102 7.09 -7.73 0.51
C THR A 102 6.68 -6.28 0.40
N ILE A 103 6.48 -5.62 1.54
CA ILE A 103 6.08 -4.24 1.60
C ILE A 103 7.22 -3.30 1.24
N GLU A 104 8.43 -3.58 1.70
CA GLU A 104 9.61 -2.84 1.29
C GLU A 104 9.81 -2.88 -0.23
N ARG A 105 9.65 -4.05 -0.85
CA ARG A 105 9.70 -4.20 -2.32
C ARG A 105 8.61 -3.41 -3.03
N TYR A 106 7.40 -3.44 -2.49
CA TYR A 106 6.30 -2.66 -3.06
C TYR A 106 6.56 -1.15 -2.97
N LEU A 107 6.91 -0.65 -1.78
CA LEU A 107 7.24 0.76 -1.58
C LEU A 107 8.38 1.20 -2.50
N TYR A 108 9.37 0.34 -2.68
CA TYR A 108 10.47 0.57 -3.61
C TYR A 108 9.96 0.70 -5.05
N SER A 109 9.08 -0.21 -5.50
CA SER A 109 8.53 -0.15 -6.87
C SER A 109 7.69 1.10 -7.10
N VAL A 110 6.90 1.52 -6.11
CA VAL A 110 6.11 2.77 -6.15
C VAL A 110 7.03 3.99 -6.21
N SER A 111 8.11 4.00 -5.43
CA SER A 111 9.08 5.09 -5.44
C SER A 111 9.80 5.23 -6.78
N LEU A 112 10.15 4.10 -7.41
CA LEU A 112 10.76 4.09 -8.75
C LEU A 112 9.78 4.60 -9.82
N ASP A 113 8.52 4.18 -9.79
CA ASP A 113 7.50 4.65 -10.73
C ASP A 113 7.26 6.15 -10.59
N PHE A 114 7.17 6.64 -9.36
CA PHE A 114 7.04 8.06 -9.07
C PHE A 114 8.25 8.87 -9.57
N ALA A 115 9.47 8.42 -9.27
CA ALA A 115 10.70 9.08 -9.72
C ALA A 115 10.78 9.09 -11.27
N GLY A 116 10.42 8.00 -11.93
CA GLY A 116 10.37 7.91 -13.39
C GLY A 116 9.41 8.93 -14.00
N LYS A 117 8.19 9.02 -13.49
CA LYS A 117 7.18 10.01 -13.92
C LYS A 117 7.64 11.45 -13.70
N PHE A 118 8.30 11.71 -12.57
CA PHE A 118 8.87 13.03 -12.29
C PHE A 118 9.97 13.39 -13.28
N ILE A 119 10.92 12.48 -13.55
CA ILE A 119 12.00 12.70 -14.53
C ILE A 119 11.41 12.94 -15.93
N ASP A 120 10.39 12.18 -16.33
CA ASP A 120 9.70 12.40 -17.61
C ASP A 120 9.08 13.78 -17.72
N ASN A 121 8.41 14.23 -16.67
CA ASN A 121 7.79 15.57 -16.64
C ASN A 121 8.84 16.69 -16.74
N VAL A 122 9.91 16.60 -15.93
CA VAL A 122 11.01 17.57 -15.94
C VAL A 122 11.72 17.58 -17.30
N SER A 123 12.01 16.40 -17.86
CA SER A 123 12.66 16.28 -19.18
C SER A 123 11.83 16.94 -20.28
N LYS A 124 10.51 16.73 -20.28
CA LYS A 124 9.59 17.38 -21.23
C LYS A 124 9.59 18.90 -21.06
N THR A 125 9.52 19.37 -19.82
CA THR A 125 9.49 20.80 -19.51
C THR A 125 10.79 21.52 -19.93
N LEU A 126 11.93 20.87 -19.68
CA LEU A 126 13.25 21.41 -20.03
C LEU A 126 13.69 21.07 -21.47
N LYS A 127 12.87 20.34 -22.22
CA LYS A 127 13.19 19.86 -23.60
C LYS A 127 14.50 19.05 -23.65
N LEU A 128 14.78 18.26 -22.62
CA LEU A 128 15.94 17.39 -22.54
C LEU A 128 15.59 16.01 -23.10
N SER A 129 16.52 15.44 -23.88
CA SER A 129 16.43 14.04 -24.30
C SER A 129 17.16 13.19 -23.25
N VAL A 130 16.41 12.43 -22.44
CA VAL A 130 16.96 11.52 -21.43
C VAL A 130 16.60 10.09 -21.84
N SER A 131 17.61 9.22 -21.95
CA SER A 131 17.38 7.81 -22.30
C SER A 131 16.65 7.08 -21.17
N ASP A 132 15.97 5.98 -21.50
CA ASP A 132 15.29 5.15 -20.48
C ASP A 132 16.27 4.55 -19.47
N ASP A 133 17.50 4.26 -19.90
CA ASP A 133 18.56 3.75 -19.01
C ASP A 133 19.05 4.84 -18.04
N ASP A 134 19.22 6.09 -18.51
CA ASP A 134 19.55 7.21 -17.64
C ASP A 134 18.44 7.50 -16.63
N LYS A 135 17.16 7.40 -17.04
CA LYS A 135 16.02 7.57 -16.13
C LYS A 135 16.03 6.52 -15.03
N LYS A 136 16.25 5.26 -15.38
CA LYS A 136 16.37 4.16 -14.40
C LYS A 136 17.56 4.37 -13.47
N PHE A 137 18.68 4.80 -14.00
CA PHE A 137 19.88 5.10 -13.22
C PHE A 137 19.61 6.22 -12.21
N ILE A 138 19.05 7.35 -12.65
CA ILE A 138 18.70 8.49 -11.79
C ILE A 138 17.70 8.05 -10.72
N ALA A 139 16.62 7.34 -11.11
CA ALA A 139 15.62 6.86 -10.16
C ALA A 139 16.22 5.92 -9.09
N SER A 140 17.24 5.14 -9.42
CA SER A 140 17.92 4.25 -8.47
C SER A 140 18.76 4.97 -7.42
N PHE A 141 19.13 6.22 -7.64
CA PHE A 141 19.86 7.07 -6.69
C PHE A 141 19.02 7.49 -5.48
N TYR A 142 17.71 7.56 -5.62
CA TYR A 142 16.76 7.93 -4.57
C TYR A 142 16.21 6.71 -3.81
N LYS A 143 17.07 5.75 -3.61
CA LYS A 143 16.82 4.46 -2.96
C LYS A 143 16.68 4.57 -1.44
#